data_ffad9d3714d0b877c57f78ff8bc5042b
#
_entry.id   ffad9d3714d0b877c57f78ff8bc5042b
#
_cell.length_a   1.000
_cell.length_b   1.000
_cell.length_c   1.000
_cell.angle_alpha   90.00
_cell.angle_beta   90.00
_cell.angle_gamma   90.00
#
_symmetry.space_group_name_H-M   'P 1'
#
loop_
_entity.id
_entity.type
_entity.pdbx_description
1 polymer ?
#
loop_
_entity_poly.entity_id
_entity_poly.type
_entity_poly.pdbx_seq_one_letter_code
_entity_poly.pdbx_strand_id
1 'polypeptide(L)'
;NSSSSSNSKIAEDQEEESDPLTCSLSPLSSSIHLGLHNHSPLKVFKGKNLSVVLLSLMPAMQVLADPSNNAIVDNSHGVKQTAVDERVPDSGKEKVVVINIAKPDEQGISDNRFSKFNIPNSAVFNNSIEQQGHSELVGFLSKNPNFDNNKPAKTIFNQVTGNDSSTIQGGLEVFGQKADLFIINPNGVTLNGVKTINTDRFVASTSEVIEPHIKQLNVQRGTVTIGEKGVATNGLSHFEVVAKKIVQKGNVAVERNSNQEPKKRISKPTNVTFAAGNLTYDVNTGAVNRKANPKKLITDNTRKDNTAISGESAGSMYGRNIKFIVTDKGAGVNHQGVIFAEDDINILTDEGDSQLNKVYADYVRVVGKDIELAEKGQIHTDQQLILNTAGHVKLNDASSVISNNNLGIRALNL
;
A
#
# COMPACT_ATOMS: atom_id res chain seq x y z
N ASN A 1 25.10 -1.07 -67.81
CA ASN A 1 25.00 -2.18 -66.85
C ASN A 1 24.13 -1.76 -65.68
N SER A 2 22.91 -2.20 -65.78
CA SER A 2 21.80 -1.99 -64.87
C SER A 2 21.95 -2.86 -63.62
N SER A 3 21.86 -2.27 -62.45
CA SER A 3 21.55 -2.98 -61.21
C SER A 3 20.26 -2.41 -60.61
N SER A 4 19.25 -3.24 -60.66
CA SER A 4 17.94 -3.02 -60.04
C SER A 4 18.05 -3.16 -58.54
N SER A 5 17.69 -2.11 -57.81
CA SER A 5 17.46 -2.16 -56.37
C SER A 5 15.99 -2.50 -56.10
N SER A 6 15.76 -3.64 -55.50
CA SER A 6 14.46 -4.03 -55.01
C SER A 6 14.21 -3.35 -53.65
N ASN A 7 13.27 -2.41 -53.60
CA ASN A 7 12.72 -1.89 -52.38
C ASN A 7 11.78 -2.93 -51.75
N SER A 8 12.20 -3.56 -50.69
CA SER A 8 11.27 -4.24 -49.78
C SER A 8 10.70 -3.21 -48.79
N LYS A 9 9.47 -2.85 -48.96
CA LYS A 9 8.68 -2.16 -47.94
C LYS A 9 8.50 -3.13 -46.76
N ILE A 10 9.15 -2.82 -45.68
CA ILE A 10 8.83 -3.39 -44.38
C ILE A 10 7.59 -2.67 -43.91
N ALA A 11 6.49 -3.40 -43.79
CA ALA A 11 5.30 -2.90 -43.09
C ALA A 11 5.69 -2.75 -41.62
N GLU A 12 5.66 -1.54 -41.12
CA GLU A 12 5.66 -1.26 -39.70
C GLU A 12 4.30 -1.72 -39.16
N ASP A 13 4.29 -2.92 -38.56
CA ASP A 13 3.25 -3.28 -37.61
C ASP A 13 3.45 -2.35 -36.41
N GLN A 14 2.64 -1.34 -36.33
CA GLN A 14 2.43 -0.61 -35.09
C GLN A 14 1.71 -1.55 -34.14
N GLU A 15 2.48 -2.28 -33.33
CA GLU A 15 1.95 -2.86 -32.12
C GLU A 15 1.44 -1.68 -31.26
N GLU A 16 0.15 -1.61 -31.14
CA GLU A 16 -0.54 -0.78 -30.16
C GLU A 16 -0.06 -1.24 -28.78
N GLU A 17 0.96 -0.59 -28.26
CA GLU A 17 1.47 -0.79 -26.92
C GLU A 17 0.34 -0.38 -25.97
N SER A 18 -0.48 -1.36 -25.61
CA SER A 18 -1.49 -1.18 -24.57
C SER A 18 -0.75 -0.88 -23.28
N ASP A 19 -0.81 0.37 -22.86
CA ASP A 19 -0.26 0.84 -21.59
C ASP A 19 -0.86 -0.01 -20.45
N PRO A 20 -0.09 -0.92 -19.82
CA PRO A 20 -0.63 -1.86 -18.83
C PRO A 20 -1.02 -1.20 -17.53
N LEU A 21 -0.93 0.12 -17.44
CA LEU A 21 -1.01 0.86 -16.19
C LEU A 21 -2.15 1.87 -16.10
N THR A 22 -3.11 1.80 -16.97
CA THR A 22 -4.37 2.51 -16.74
C THR A 22 -5.17 1.82 -15.65
N CYS A 23 -4.62 1.84 -14.46
CA CYS A 23 -5.34 1.45 -13.26
C CYS A 23 -6.18 2.65 -12.84
N SER A 24 -7.42 2.70 -13.26
CA SER A 24 -8.37 3.61 -12.67
C SER A 24 -8.69 3.12 -11.26
N LEU A 25 -8.13 3.77 -10.27
CA LEU A 25 -8.73 3.71 -8.94
C LEU A 25 -10.10 4.37 -9.08
N SER A 26 -11.15 3.63 -8.75
CA SER A 26 -12.49 4.21 -8.73
C SER A 26 -12.48 5.48 -7.89
N PRO A 27 -13.08 6.58 -8.34
CA PRO A 27 -13.16 7.77 -7.52
C PRO A 27 -13.78 7.41 -6.17
N LEU A 28 -13.26 7.99 -5.09
CA LEU A 28 -13.70 7.81 -3.71
C LEU A 28 -15.13 8.33 -3.44
N SER A 29 -15.97 8.36 -4.45
CA SER A 29 -17.40 8.63 -4.32
C SER A 29 -18.16 7.31 -4.36
N SER A 30 -18.16 6.57 -3.27
CA SER A 30 -19.14 5.50 -3.10
C SER A 30 -20.48 6.11 -2.71
N SER A 31 -21.29 6.45 -3.69
CA SER A 31 -22.72 6.47 -3.49
C SER A 31 -23.16 5.03 -3.26
N ILE A 32 -23.50 4.69 -2.03
CA ILE A 32 -24.21 3.45 -1.72
C ILE A 32 -25.59 3.58 -2.36
N HIS A 33 -25.74 3.03 -3.56
CA HIS A 33 -27.06 2.79 -4.10
C HIS A 33 -27.63 1.56 -3.39
N LEU A 34 -28.49 1.80 -2.42
CA LEU A 34 -29.44 0.81 -1.93
C LEU A 34 -30.38 0.48 -3.09
N GLY A 35 -30.03 -0.55 -3.83
CA GLY A 35 -30.95 -1.17 -4.78
C GLY A 35 -32.06 -1.88 -4.04
N LEU A 36 -33.16 -1.21 -3.86
CA LEU A 36 -34.42 -1.86 -3.52
C LEU A 36 -34.87 -2.66 -4.74
N HIS A 37 -34.58 -3.94 -4.77
CA HIS A 37 -35.24 -4.85 -5.70
C HIS A 37 -36.57 -5.33 -5.14
N ASN A 38 -37.56 -4.93 -5.86
CA ASN A 38 -38.97 -5.27 -5.95
C ASN A 38 -39.46 -6.60 -5.39
N HIS A 39 -40.40 -6.43 -4.52
CA HIS A 39 -41.67 -7.10 -4.27
C HIS A 39 -41.99 -8.39 -5.02
N SER A 40 -42.10 -9.45 -4.26
CA SER A 40 -43.06 -10.51 -4.51
C SER A 40 -44.29 -10.29 -3.60
N PRO A 41 -45.53 -10.54 -4.06
CA PRO A 41 -46.70 -10.19 -3.30
C PRO A 41 -46.92 -11.12 -2.11
N LEU A 42 -47.15 -10.52 -0.98
CA LEU A 42 -47.55 -11.18 0.27
C LEU A 42 -48.88 -11.92 0.07
N LYS A 43 -48.84 -13.26 0.21
CA LYS A 43 -50.06 -14.05 0.43
C LYS A 43 -50.46 -13.90 1.90
N VAL A 44 -51.61 -13.33 2.10
CA VAL A 44 -52.22 -13.20 3.42
C VAL A 44 -52.76 -14.58 3.85
N PHE A 45 -52.14 -15.17 4.84
CA PHE A 45 -52.71 -16.31 5.58
C PHE A 45 -53.44 -15.79 6.81
N LYS A 46 -54.80 -15.97 6.80
CA LYS A 46 -55.61 -15.84 8.02
C LYS A 46 -55.40 -17.05 8.90
N GLY A 47 -54.77 -16.85 10.04
CA GLY A 47 -54.62 -17.87 11.09
C GLY A 47 -54.16 -17.22 12.39
N LYS A 48 -54.93 -17.46 13.43
CA LYS A 48 -54.71 -16.95 14.79
C LYS A 48 -53.34 -17.41 15.32
N ASN A 49 -52.44 -16.48 15.53
CA ASN A 49 -51.34 -16.38 16.50
C ASN A 49 -50.34 -15.38 15.95
N LEU A 50 -50.66 -14.11 16.14
CA LEU A 50 -49.90 -12.96 15.59
C LEU A 50 -49.05 -12.32 16.67
N SER A 51 -48.21 -13.12 17.36
CA SER A 51 -47.36 -12.54 18.39
C SER A 51 -45.90 -12.93 18.34
N VAL A 52 -45.43 -13.72 17.37
CA VAL A 52 -44.03 -14.20 17.38
C VAL A 52 -43.27 -13.92 16.07
N VAL A 53 -43.91 -13.35 15.04
CA VAL A 53 -43.22 -13.21 13.72
C VAL A 53 -42.71 -11.77 13.44
N LEU A 54 -42.94 -10.82 14.35
CA LEU A 54 -42.49 -9.43 14.13
C LEU A 54 -41.08 -9.10 14.63
N LEU A 55 -40.35 -10.07 15.21
CA LEU A 55 -38.98 -9.83 15.71
C LEU A 55 -37.86 -10.31 14.76
N SER A 56 -38.17 -10.89 13.62
CA SER A 56 -37.14 -11.44 12.73
C SER A 56 -36.96 -10.72 11.38
N LEU A 57 -37.56 -9.56 11.22
CA LEU A 57 -37.44 -8.74 9.98
C LEU A 57 -37.01 -7.29 10.27
N MET A 58 -36.40 -7.03 11.39
CA MET A 58 -35.51 -5.85 11.42
C MET A 58 -34.25 -6.24 10.68
N PRO A 59 -33.92 -5.60 9.54
CA PRO A 59 -32.55 -5.66 9.06
C PRO A 59 -31.70 -5.26 10.27
N ALA A 60 -30.69 -6.07 10.58
CA ALA A 60 -29.69 -5.64 11.54
C ALA A 60 -29.24 -4.26 11.08
N MET A 61 -29.74 -3.22 11.73
CA MET A 61 -29.10 -1.92 11.62
C MET A 61 -27.68 -2.21 12.08
N GLN A 62 -26.78 -2.28 11.09
CA GLN A 62 -25.38 -2.13 11.42
C GLN A 62 -25.34 -0.77 12.12
N VAL A 63 -25.21 -0.82 13.42
CA VAL A 63 -24.79 0.34 14.18
C VAL A 63 -23.45 0.68 13.57
N LEU A 64 -23.43 1.66 12.66
CA LEU A 64 -22.19 2.26 12.20
C LEU A 64 -21.49 2.67 13.50
N ALA A 65 -20.37 2.01 13.79
CA ALA A 65 -19.60 2.34 14.98
C ALA A 65 -19.39 3.83 14.98
N ASP A 66 -19.69 4.46 16.11
CA ASP A 66 -19.45 5.90 16.28
C ASP A 66 -18.01 6.16 15.83
N PRO A 67 -17.76 7.02 14.80
CA PRO A 67 -16.43 7.31 14.32
C PRO A 67 -15.46 7.71 15.44
N SER A 68 -15.95 8.35 16.51
CA SER A 68 -15.17 8.67 17.71
C SER A 68 -14.55 7.43 18.40
N ASN A 69 -15.10 6.22 18.18
CA ASN A 69 -14.56 4.97 18.71
C ASN A 69 -13.53 4.31 17.78
N ASN A 70 -13.25 4.88 16.61
CA ASN A 70 -12.32 4.30 15.64
C ASN A 70 -10.87 4.71 15.86
N ALA A 71 -10.62 5.90 16.42
CA ALA A 71 -9.30 6.37 16.78
C ALA A 71 -9.29 6.79 18.24
N ILE A 72 -8.80 5.90 19.11
CA ILE A 72 -8.79 6.07 20.55
C ILE A 72 -7.36 6.26 21.03
N VAL A 73 -7.05 7.44 21.57
CA VAL A 73 -5.71 7.77 22.07
C VAL A 73 -5.37 6.91 23.30
N ASP A 74 -4.18 6.34 23.31
CA ASP A 74 -3.64 5.65 24.48
C ASP A 74 -2.88 6.66 25.36
N ASN A 75 -3.50 7.06 26.46
CA ASN A 75 -2.93 7.99 27.42
C ASN A 75 -1.98 7.34 28.43
N SER A 76 -1.85 6.02 28.43
CA SER A 76 -1.02 5.28 29.38
C SER A 76 0.47 5.30 29.05
N HIS A 77 0.82 5.53 27.78
CA HIS A 77 2.17 5.47 27.24
C HIS A 77 2.52 6.75 26.48
N GLY A 78 3.46 7.52 26.98
CA GLY A 78 4.08 8.63 26.26
C GLY A 78 3.37 9.97 26.39
N VAL A 79 3.51 10.81 25.36
CA VAL A 79 3.06 12.20 25.37
C VAL A 79 1.55 12.26 25.24
N LYS A 80 0.87 12.77 26.27
CA LYS A 80 -0.60 12.87 26.36
C LYS A 80 -1.20 14.03 25.57
N GLN A 81 -0.58 14.43 24.46
CA GLN A 81 -0.99 15.64 23.72
C GLN A 81 -1.86 15.33 22.50
N THR A 82 -1.78 14.12 21.96
CA THR A 82 -2.57 13.75 20.78
C THR A 82 -4.05 13.88 21.09
N ALA A 83 -4.77 14.61 20.27
CA ALA A 83 -6.21 14.79 20.42
C ALA A 83 -6.92 14.49 19.09
N VAL A 84 -8.00 13.74 19.17
CA VAL A 84 -8.82 13.36 18.02
C VAL A 84 -10.12 14.14 18.05
N ASP A 85 -10.46 14.76 16.93
CA ASP A 85 -11.71 15.45 16.66
C ASP A 85 -12.31 14.93 15.35
N GLU A 86 -13.54 15.31 15.09
CA GLU A 86 -14.24 14.96 13.85
C GLU A 86 -14.83 16.23 13.24
N ARG A 87 -14.75 16.33 11.92
CA ARG A 87 -15.33 17.44 11.19
C ARG A 87 -16.16 16.97 10.02
N VAL A 88 -17.31 17.64 9.84
CA VAL A 88 -18.09 17.53 8.61
C VAL A 88 -17.51 18.54 7.62
N PRO A 89 -17.01 18.09 6.46
CA PRO A 89 -16.53 18.97 5.41
C PRO A 89 -17.63 19.92 4.93
N ASP A 90 -17.25 21.11 4.43
CA ASP A 90 -18.17 22.09 3.84
C ASP A 90 -19.01 21.51 2.69
N SER A 91 -18.51 20.46 2.04
CA SER A 91 -19.22 19.71 0.99
C SER A 91 -20.41 18.88 1.49
N GLY A 92 -20.66 18.80 2.81
CA GLY A 92 -21.72 18.00 3.42
C GLY A 92 -21.49 16.48 3.35
N LYS A 93 -20.25 16.04 3.03
CA LYS A 93 -19.85 14.63 2.99
C LYS A 93 -19.64 14.06 4.40
N GLU A 94 -19.35 12.76 4.47
CA GLU A 94 -19.08 12.05 5.72
C GLU A 94 -18.00 12.73 6.58
N LYS A 95 -18.09 12.55 7.88
CA LYS A 95 -17.15 13.10 8.84
C LYS A 95 -15.71 12.65 8.55
N VAL A 96 -14.79 13.59 8.68
CA VAL A 96 -13.35 13.38 8.58
C VAL A 96 -12.73 13.48 9.96
N VAL A 97 -11.86 12.54 10.29
CA VAL A 97 -11.11 12.56 11.55
C VAL A 97 -10.03 13.63 11.47
N VAL A 98 -9.97 14.51 12.47
CA VAL A 98 -8.91 15.53 12.60
C VAL A 98 -8.07 15.19 13.82
N ILE A 99 -6.78 14.97 13.61
CA ILE A 99 -5.85 14.60 14.66
C ILE A 99 -4.91 15.79 14.90
N ASN A 100 -5.02 16.42 16.06
CA ASN A 100 -3.99 17.32 16.55
C ASN A 100 -2.86 16.46 17.10
N ILE A 101 -1.83 16.29 16.29
CA ILE A 101 -0.71 15.42 16.62
C ILE A 101 0.10 15.96 17.80
N ALA A 102 0.79 15.07 18.48
CA ALA A 102 1.66 15.43 19.59
C ALA A 102 2.80 16.34 19.13
N LYS A 103 3.23 17.23 20.03
CA LYS A 103 4.43 18.06 19.82
C LYS A 103 5.61 17.17 19.43
N PRO A 104 6.31 17.46 18.32
CA PRO A 104 7.46 16.68 17.92
C PRO A 104 8.62 16.82 18.93
N ASP A 105 9.42 15.78 19.02
CA ASP A 105 10.66 15.79 19.78
C ASP A 105 11.74 16.65 19.08
N GLU A 106 12.93 16.72 19.65
CA GLU A 106 14.05 17.49 19.10
C GLU A 106 14.50 17.02 17.71
N GLN A 107 14.15 15.78 17.35
CA GLN A 107 14.47 15.19 16.05
C GLN A 107 13.35 15.39 15.03
N GLY A 108 12.27 16.06 15.44
CA GLY A 108 11.12 16.34 14.59
C GLY A 108 10.13 15.20 14.48
N ILE A 109 10.12 14.25 15.42
CA ILE A 109 9.19 13.11 15.41
C ILE A 109 8.03 13.37 16.35
N SER A 110 6.81 13.38 15.81
CA SER A 110 5.57 13.38 16.56
C SER A 110 5.13 11.92 16.82
N ASP A 111 5.13 11.52 18.08
CA ASP A 111 4.75 10.16 18.50
C ASP A 111 3.31 10.13 18.99
N ASN A 112 2.44 9.55 18.19
CA ASN A 112 1.02 9.43 18.49
C ASN A 112 0.70 7.96 18.74
N ARG A 113 0.14 7.66 19.91
CA ARG A 113 -0.19 6.29 20.30
C ARG A 113 -1.69 6.13 20.52
N PHE A 114 -2.20 5.04 19.98
CA PHE A 114 -3.62 4.73 19.98
C PHE A 114 -3.83 3.32 20.52
N SER A 115 -4.82 3.14 21.34
CA SER A 115 -5.28 1.80 21.71
C SER A 115 -6.03 1.15 20.54
N LYS A 116 -6.68 1.94 19.71
CA LYS A 116 -7.38 1.56 18.50
C LYS A 116 -7.21 2.65 17.44
N PHE A 117 -6.93 2.28 16.20
CA PHE A 117 -6.73 3.23 15.11
C PHE A 117 -7.33 2.71 13.82
N ASN A 118 -8.52 3.23 13.48
CA ASN A 118 -9.19 3.01 12.21
C ASN A 118 -9.58 4.36 11.61
N ILE A 119 -9.48 4.48 10.31
CA ILE A 119 -9.91 5.65 9.55
C ILE A 119 -10.96 5.20 8.54
N PRO A 120 -12.25 5.35 8.84
CA PRO A 120 -13.32 4.89 7.96
C PRO A 120 -13.53 5.79 6.75
N ASN A 121 -13.23 7.08 6.88
CA ASN A 121 -13.41 8.06 5.81
C ASN A 121 -12.49 9.26 6.00
N SER A 122 -11.25 9.13 5.60
CA SER A 122 -10.26 10.21 5.60
C SER A 122 -9.85 10.74 6.99
N ALA A 123 -8.65 11.24 7.06
CA ALA A 123 -8.10 11.88 8.25
C ALA A 123 -7.20 13.06 7.87
N VAL A 124 -7.17 14.06 8.77
CA VAL A 124 -6.23 15.17 8.70
C VAL A 124 -5.31 15.08 9.91
N PHE A 125 -4.02 15.05 9.64
CA PHE A 125 -2.98 15.15 10.66
C PHE A 125 -2.54 16.61 10.73
N ASN A 126 -2.90 17.30 11.81
CA ASN A 126 -2.64 18.72 11.94
C ASN A 126 -1.18 18.98 12.31
N ASN A 127 -0.41 19.38 11.31
CA ASN A 127 1.01 19.73 11.40
C ASN A 127 1.25 21.22 11.12
N SER A 128 0.27 22.06 11.46
CA SER A 128 0.33 23.48 11.14
C SER A 128 0.77 24.33 12.32
N ILE A 129 1.61 25.31 12.03
CA ILE A 129 2.01 26.40 12.92
C ILE A 129 1.36 27.73 12.54
N GLU A 130 0.59 27.78 11.47
CA GLU A 130 -0.08 28.96 10.97
C GLU A 130 -1.41 29.15 11.66
N GLN A 131 -1.71 30.41 12.07
CA GLN A 131 -2.96 30.75 12.76
C GLN A 131 -4.19 30.26 12.02
N GLN A 132 -4.19 30.36 10.70
CA GLN A 132 -5.27 29.99 9.81
C GLN A 132 -4.71 29.35 8.56
N GLY A 133 -5.34 28.26 8.13
CA GLY A 133 -5.00 27.59 6.89
C GLY A 133 -6.22 26.92 6.29
N HIS A 134 -6.06 26.39 5.09
CA HIS A 134 -7.10 25.70 4.37
C HIS A 134 -6.69 24.24 4.11
N SER A 135 -7.36 23.32 4.80
CA SER A 135 -7.22 21.89 4.57
C SER A 135 -8.00 21.49 3.33
N GLU A 136 -7.43 20.63 2.49
CA GLU A 136 -8.14 20.10 1.30
C GLU A 136 -9.36 19.27 1.70
N LEU A 137 -9.30 18.55 2.81
CA LEU A 137 -10.37 17.65 3.23
C LEU A 137 -11.45 18.32 4.06
N VAL A 138 -11.11 19.27 4.91
CA VAL A 138 -12.08 19.85 5.86
C VAL A 138 -12.27 21.36 5.74
N GLY A 139 -11.52 22.03 4.87
CA GLY A 139 -11.59 23.48 4.72
C GLY A 139 -10.79 24.21 5.78
N PHE A 140 -11.34 25.27 6.35
CA PHE A 140 -10.65 26.10 7.34
C PHE A 140 -10.20 25.30 8.58
N LEU A 141 -8.92 25.40 8.90
CA LEU A 141 -8.34 24.74 10.06
C LEU A 141 -7.25 25.63 10.70
N SER A 142 -7.31 25.74 12.02
CA SER A 142 -6.32 26.48 12.80
C SER A 142 -5.05 25.68 13.03
N LYS A 143 -3.99 26.36 13.47
CA LYS A 143 -2.75 25.71 13.89
C LYS A 143 -3.00 24.63 14.95
N ASN A 144 -2.07 23.68 15.02
CA ASN A 144 -2.10 22.68 16.08
C ASN A 144 -1.81 23.33 17.45
N PRO A 145 -2.73 23.23 18.42
CA PRO A 145 -2.55 23.81 19.73
C PRO A 145 -1.41 23.18 20.55
N ASN A 146 -0.96 21.99 20.17
CA ASN A 146 0.15 21.29 20.83
C ASN A 146 1.52 21.88 20.47
N PHE A 147 1.60 22.70 19.43
CA PHE A 147 2.87 23.25 18.93
C PHE A 147 3.19 24.60 19.59
N ASP A 148 3.53 24.57 20.87
CA ASP A 148 3.85 25.74 21.65
C ASP A 148 5.19 26.42 21.29
N ASN A 149 6.09 25.69 20.62
CA ASN A 149 7.39 26.14 20.14
C ASN A 149 7.40 26.52 18.66
N ASN A 150 6.26 26.51 17.97
CA ASN A 150 6.11 26.78 16.55
C ASN A 150 7.02 25.93 15.64
N LYS A 151 7.31 24.68 16.07
CA LYS A 151 8.08 23.71 15.25
C LYS A 151 7.15 22.58 14.81
N PRO A 152 6.91 22.43 13.50
CA PRO A 152 6.14 21.30 12.99
C PRO A 152 6.94 20.00 12.99
N ALA A 153 6.25 18.88 12.88
CA ALA A 153 6.88 17.59 12.75
C ALA A 153 7.48 17.40 11.35
N LYS A 154 8.59 16.68 11.28
CA LYS A 154 9.17 16.13 10.06
C LYS A 154 8.65 14.72 9.79
N THR A 155 8.37 13.98 10.85
CA THR A 155 7.88 12.61 10.82
C THR A 155 6.74 12.45 11.81
N ILE A 156 5.66 11.83 11.37
CA ILE A 156 4.47 11.59 12.18
C ILE A 156 4.29 10.08 12.35
N PHE A 157 4.45 9.59 13.57
CA PHE A 157 4.17 8.20 13.93
C PHE A 157 2.75 8.07 14.45
N ASN A 158 2.01 7.11 13.90
CA ASN A 158 0.74 6.66 14.44
C ASN A 158 0.90 5.19 14.80
N GLN A 159 1.05 4.91 16.08
CA GLN A 159 1.36 3.58 16.60
C GLN A 159 0.18 3.03 17.39
N VAL A 160 -0.17 1.77 17.16
CA VAL A 160 -1.24 1.09 17.88
C VAL A 160 -0.64 0.23 18.99
N THR A 161 -1.11 0.46 20.21
CA THR A 161 -0.69 -0.26 21.42
C THR A 161 -1.66 -1.36 21.82
N GLY A 162 -2.90 -1.32 21.31
CA GLY A 162 -3.94 -2.31 21.55
C GLY A 162 -3.79 -3.57 20.69
N ASN A 163 -4.83 -4.40 20.70
CA ASN A 163 -4.80 -5.73 20.09
C ASN A 163 -5.55 -5.87 18.78
N ASP A 164 -6.20 -4.80 18.30
CA ASP A 164 -6.98 -4.82 17.08
C ASP A 164 -6.19 -4.31 15.90
N SER A 165 -6.37 -4.91 14.73
CA SER A 165 -5.82 -4.42 13.47
C SER A 165 -6.46 -3.09 13.06
N SER A 166 -5.80 -2.37 12.19
CA SER A 166 -6.26 -1.08 11.64
C SER A 166 -6.79 -1.23 10.22
N THR A 167 -7.92 -0.60 9.94
CA THR A 167 -8.42 -0.41 8.57
C THR A 167 -8.43 1.08 8.25
N ILE A 168 -7.73 1.45 7.17
CA ILE A 168 -7.54 2.83 6.74
C ILE A 168 -8.17 3.02 5.38
N GLN A 169 -9.08 3.98 5.29
CA GLN A 169 -9.80 4.30 4.05
C GLN A 169 -9.86 5.82 3.84
N GLY A 170 -9.77 6.23 2.59
CA GLY A 170 -9.91 7.61 2.21
C GLY A 170 -8.61 8.40 2.12
N GLY A 171 -8.73 9.71 2.10
CA GLY A 171 -7.61 10.64 2.08
C GLY A 171 -6.91 10.74 3.42
N LEU A 172 -5.60 10.79 3.41
CA LEU A 172 -4.77 11.09 4.57
C LEU A 172 -4.01 12.37 4.28
N GLU A 173 -4.39 13.45 4.92
CA GLU A 173 -3.78 14.77 4.71
C GLU A 173 -2.85 15.12 5.85
N VAL A 174 -1.60 15.48 5.53
CA VAL A 174 -0.75 16.22 6.43
C VAL A 174 -1.05 17.70 6.23
N PHE A 175 -1.70 18.31 7.19
CA PHE A 175 -2.07 19.73 7.12
C PHE A 175 -0.96 20.61 7.68
N GLY A 176 -0.51 21.58 6.90
CA GLY A 176 0.58 22.48 7.27
C GLY A 176 1.88 22.08 6.56
N GLN A 177 2.97 21.93 7.30
CA GLN A 177 4.23 21.51 6.73
C GLN A 177 4.19 20.04 6.29
N LYS A 178 4.67 19.77 5.08
CA LYS A 178 4.83 18.41 4.57
C LYS A 178 5.68 17.56 5.52
N ALA A 179 5.28 16.32 5.72
CA ALA A 179 5.98 15.39 6.60
C ALA A 179 5.88 13.96 6.09
N ASP A 180 6.69 13.08 6.67
CA ASP A 180 6.58 11.65 6.51
C ASP A 180 5.50 11.10 7.43
N LEU A 181 4.67 10.21 6.92
CA LEU A 181 3.54 9.63 7.64
C LEU A 181 3.72 8.14 7.82
N PHE A 182 3.73 7.69 9.06
CA PHE A 182 3.84 6.28 9.43
C PHE A 182 2.56 5.80 10.10
N ILE A 183 2.05 4.67 9.65
CA ILE A 183 0.98 3.91 10.33
C ILE A 183 1.56 2.58 10.75
N ILE A 184 1.61 2.33 12.05
CA ILE A 184 2.29 1.19 12.65
C ILE A 184 1.31 0.44 13.54
N ASN A 185 1.00 -0.80 13.17
CA ASN A 185 0.15 -1.67 13.96
C ASN A 185 0.61 -3.13 13.85
N PRO A 186 1.21 -3.70 14.91
CA PRO A 186 1.70 -5.07 14.87
C PRO A 186 0.61 -6.11 14.66
N ASN A 187 -0.65 -5.77 14.90
CA ASN A 187 -1.79 -6.67 14.70
C ASN A 187 -2.25 -6.75 13.23
N GLY A 188 -1.80 -5.83 12.41
CA GLY A 188 -2.15 -5.75 11.00
C GLY A 188 -2.66 -4.38 10.57
N VAL A 189 -2.47 -4.08 9.29
CA VAL A 189 -2.96 -2.83 8.65
C VAL A 189 -3.59 -3.19 7.33
N THR A 190 -4.80 -2.71 7.10
CA THR A 190 -5.45 -2.76 5.78
C THR A 190 -5.56 -1.34 5.23
N LEU A 191 -5.01 -1.14 4.04
CA LEU A 191 -5.14 0.10 3.28
C LEU A 191 -6.12 -0.15 2.13
N ASN A 192 -7.26 0.51 2.13
CA ASN A 192 -8.29 0.25 1.13
C ASN A 192 -8.87 1.55 0.59
N GLY A 193 -8.42 1.96 -0.57
CA GLY A 193 -8.79 3.23 -1.17
C GLY A 193 -8.11 4.41 -0.48
N VAL A 194 -6.81 4.31 -0.24
CA VAL A 194 -6.02 5.35 0.45
C VAL A 194 -5.35 6.25 -0.57
N LYS A 195 -5.39 7.54 -0.30
CA LYS A 195 -4.68 8.60 -1.02
C LYS A 195 -4.06 9.54 0.00
N THR A 196 -2.81 9.91 -0.17
CA THR A 196 -2.15 10.88 0.70
C THR A 196 -2.14 12.28 0.11
N ILE A 197 -2.12 13.28 0.96
CA ILE A 197 -2.09 14.69 0.60
C ILE A 197 -0.98 15.36 1.41
N ASN A 198 -0.12 16.12 0.74
CA ASN A 198 0.98 16.85 1.38
C ASN A 198 1.89 15.97 2.23
N THR A 199 2.17 14.78 1.75
CA THR A 199 3.00 13.77 2.40
C THR A 199 4.18 13.42 1.51
N ASP A 200 5.37 13.29 2.08
CA ASP A 200 6.57 12.93 1.33
C ASP A 200 6.76 11.41 1.28
N ARG A 201 6.97 10.77 2.43
CA ARG A 201 7.01 9.31 2.55
C ARG A 201 5.77 8.82 3.28
N PHE A 202 5.18 7.76 2.77
CA PHE A 202 4.10 7.06 3.45
C PHE A 202 4.52 5.62 3.74
N VAL A 203 4.53 5.24 5.00
CA VAL A 203 4.97 3.93 5.48
C VAL A 203 3.85 3.26 6.27
N ALA A 204 3.44 2.08 5.83
CA ALA A 204 2.53 1.21 6.56
C ALA A 204 3.30 -0.02 7.05
N SER A 205 3.27 -0.29 8.36
CA SER A 205 4.08 -1.33 8.97
C SER A 205 3.34 -2.09 10.07
N THR A 206 3.70 -3.35 10.21
CA THR A 206 3.34 -4.19 11.36
C THR A 206 4.45 -4.27 12.40
N SER A 207 5.30 -3.25 12.46
CA SER A 207 6.31 -3.15 13.51
C SER A 207 5.69 -3.19 14.91
N GLU A 208 6.40 -3.77 15.84
CA GLU A 208 6.13 -3.53 17.25
C GLU A 208 6.22 -2.04 17.57
N VAL A 209 5.56 -1.61 18.64
CA VAL A 209 5.65 -0.21 19.10
C VAL A 209 7.10 0.10 19.46
N ILE A 210 7.58 1.25 18.99
CA ILE A 210 8.94 1.71 19.23
C ILE A 210 8.96 3.05 19.95
N GLU A 211 10.04 3.30 20.68
CA GLU A 211 10.36 4.64 21.15
C GLU A 211 10.99 5.45 20.01
N PRO A 212 10.56 6.71 19.79
CA PRO A 212 10.99 7.49 18.62
C PRO A 212 12.51 7.64 18.49
N HIS A 213 13.22 7.74 19.61
CA HIS A 213 14.68 7.89 19.62
C HIS A 213 15.44 6.68 19.05
N ILE A 214 14.80 5.50 18.98
CA ILE A 214 15.41 4.28 18.43
C ILE A 214 15.50 4.38 16.90
N LYS A 215 14.55 5.05 16.24
CA LYS A 215 14.48 5.27 14.79
C LYS A 215 14.59 3.99 13.95
N GLN A 216 14.14 2.88 14.49
CA GLN A 216 14.21 1.58 13.86
C GLN A 216 12.91 0.82 14.12
N LEU A 217 12.20 0.46 13.03
CA LEU A 217 11.07 -0.44 13.11
C LEU A 217 11.54 -1.87 13.33
N ASN A 218 10.74 -2.65 14.01
CA ASN A 218 11.02 -4.03 14.37
C ASN A 218 9.80 -4.89 14.01
N VAL A 219 9.91 -5.66 12.94
CA VAL A 219 8.84 -6.49 12.42
C VAL A 219 9.07 -7.95 12.75
N GLN A 220 8.06 -8.59 13.35
CA GLN A 220 8.07 -10.01 13.69
C GLN A 220 6.78 -10.73 13.31
N ARG A 221 5.68 -9.99 13.15
CA ARG A 221 4.33 -10.52 12.92
C ARG A 221 3.49 -9.52 12.13
N GLY A 222 2.31 -9.95 11.76
CA GLY A 222 1.28 -9.11 11.17
C GLY A 222 1.33 -9.03 9.66
N THR A 223 0.18 -8.72 9.08
CA THR A 223 -0.02 -8.58 7.64
C THR A 223 -0.43 -7.16 7.32
N VAL A 224 0.20 -6.57 6.31
CA VAL A 224 -0.36 -5.41 5.62
C VAL A 224 -1.10 -5.90 4.38
N THR A 225 -2.37 -5.54 4.30
CA THR A 225 -3.22 -5.84 3.15
C THR A 225 -3.53 -4.54 2.41
N ILE A 226 -3.25 -4.53 1.11
CA ILE A 226 -3.78 -3.51 0.22
C ILE A 226 -5.08 -4.07 -0.35
N GLY A 227 -6.20 -3.47 0.07
CA GLY A 227 -7.52 -3.91 -0.33
C GLY A 227 -7.84 -3.64 -1.80
N GLU A 228 -8.99 -4.08 -2.25
CA GLU A 228 -9.40 -4.02 -3.66
C GLU A 228 -9.43 -2.59 -4.23
N LYS A 229 -9.67 -1.58 -3.39
CA LYS A 229 -9.66 -0.17 -3.79
C LYS A 229 -8.27 0.45 -3.88
N GLY A 230 -7.23 -0.27 -3.47
CA GLY A 230 -5.84 0.06 -3.66
C GLY A 230 -5.33 1.27 -2.89
N VAL A 231 -4.16 1.73 -3.32
CA VAL A 231 -3.49 2.92 -2.81
C VAL A 231 -3.07 3.80 -3.98
N ALA A 232 -3.49 5.07 -3.95
CA ALA A 232 -3.04 6.08 -4.89
C ALA A 232 -1.77 6.75 -4.35
N THR A 233 -0.69 6.70 -5.13
CA THR A 233 0.64 7.15 -4.70
C THR A 233 0.99 8.56 -5.17
N ASN A 234 0.02 9.33 -5.65
CA ASN A 234 0.22 10.69 -6.14
C ASN A 234 0.94 11.58 -5.11
N GLY A 235 1.99 12.24 -5.56
CA GLY A 235 2.74 13.21 -4.74
C GLY A 235 3.72 12.61 -3.74
N LEU A 236 3.72 11.29 -3.54
CA LEU A 236 4.67 10.61 -2.67
C LEU A 236 6.03 10.43 -3.34
N SER A 237 7.10 10.70 -2.62
CA SER A 237 8.44 10.27 -3.01
C SER A 237 8.63 8.77 -2.81
N HIS A 238 8.09 8.24 -1.71
CA HIS A 238 8.17 6.83 -1.33
C HIS A 238 6.86 6.35 -0.75
N PHE A 239 6.44 5.16 -1.18
CA PHE A 239 5.44 4.34 -0.51
C PHE A 239 6.10 3.03 -0.09
N GLU A 240 6.13 2.77 1.20
CA GLU A 240 6.82 1.62 1.75
C GLU A 240 5.89 0.80 2.64
N VAL A 241 5.83 -0.50 2.39
CA VAL A 241 5.09 -1.47 3.20
C VAL A 241 6.10 -2.40 3.85
N VAL A 242 6.07 -2.47 5.18
CA VAL A 242 7.08 -3.16 5.98
C VAL A 242 6.36 -4.06 6.99
N ALA A 243 6.26 -5.35 6.70
CA ALA A 243 5.41 -6.27 7.46
C ALA A 243 5.98 -7.68 7.48
N LYS A 244 5.42 -8.56 8.32
CA LYS A 244 5.75 -10.00 8.26
C LYS A 244 5.24 -10.62 6.96
N LYS A 245 4.04 -10.23 6.54
CA LYS A 245 3.39 -10.65 5.30
C LYS A 245 2.71 -9.45 4.63
N ILE A 246 2.75 -9.43 3.30
CA ILE A 246 2.08 -8.41 2.49
C ILE A 246 1.16 -9.09 1.49
N VAL A 247 -0.08 -8.63 1.43
CA VAL A 247 -1.10 -9.10 0.48
C VAL A 247 -1.62 -7.91 -0.32
N GLN A 248 -1.47 -7.96 -1.63
CA GLN A 248 -1.96 -6.92 -2.54
C GLN A 248 -3.14 -7.43 -3.37
N LYS A 249 -4.31 -6.85 -3.15
CA LYS A 249 -5.54 -7.16 -3.90
C LYS A 249 -5.90 -6.07 -4.92
N GLY A 250 -5.58 -4.83 -4.60
CA GLY A 250 -5.83 -3.66 -5.44
C GLY A 250 -4.54 -3.01 -5.93
N ASN A 251 -4.71 -1.98 -6.74
CA ASN A 251 -3.60 -1.30 -7.39
C ASN A 251 -2.78 -0.44 -6.42
N VAL A 252 -1.49 -0.37 -6.69
CA VAL A 252 -0.57 0.61 -6.11
C VAL A 252 -0.01 1.44 -7.26
N ALA A 253 -0.60 2.60 -7.48
CA ALA A 253 -0.27 3.42 -8.63
C ALA A 253 -0.69 4.88 -8.42
N VAL A 254 -0.17 5.77 -9.27
CA VAL A 254 -0.71 7.12 -9.37
C VAL A 254 -2.11 7.08 -10.00
N GLU A 255 -3.02 7.82 -9.39
CA GLU A 255 -4.35 8.05 -9.95
C GLU A 255 -4.24 9.05 -11.10
N ARG A 256 -4.70 8.67 -12.27
CA ARG A 256 -4.79 9.55 -13.44
C ARG A 256 -6.15 10.24 -13.47
N ASN A 257 -6.15 11.55 -13.63
CA ASN A 257 -7.37 12.27 -13.92
C ASN A 257 -7.85 11.92 -15.32
N SER A 258 -9.15 11.70 -15.47
CA SER A 258 -9.81 11.35 -16.75
C SER A 258 -9.54 12.33 -17.91
N ASN A 259 -9.02 13.51 -17.61
CA ASN A 259 -8.68 14.57 -18.57
C ASN A 259 -7.19 14.63 -18.93
N GLN A 260 -6.35 13.73 -18.41
CA GLN A 260 -4.94 13.69 -18.79
C GLN A 260 -4.77 12.81 -20.03
N GLU A 261 -4.03 13.34 -21.00
CA GLU A 261 -3.68 12.56 -22.19
C GLU A 261 -2.95 11.27 -21.78
N PRO A 262 -3.34 10.12 -22.35
CA PRO A 262 -2.83 8.81 -21.92
C PRO A 262 -1.31 8.61 -22.11
N LYS A 263 -0.64 9.51 -22.81
CA LYS A 263 0.79 9.40 -23.14
C LYS A 263 1.71 10.37 -22.39
N LYS A 264 1.19 11.18 -21.47
CA LYS A 264 2.06 12.09 -20.73
C LYS A 264 2.77 11.35 -19.60
N ARG A 265 4.08 11.26 -19.71
CA ARG A 265 4.95 10.74 -18.65
C ARG A 265 4.65 11.46 -17.34
N ILE A 266 4.37 10.71 -16.28
CA ILE A 266 4.13 11.28 -14.97
C ILE A 266 5.45 11.87 -14.46
N SER A 267 5.47 13.17 -14.19
CA SER A 267 6.62 13.78 -13.55
C SER A 267 6.70 13.31 -12.10
N LYS A 268 7.82 12.70 -11.70
CA LYS A 268 8.13 12.20 -10.37
C LYS A 268 7.22 11.02 -9.92
N PRO A 269 7.32 9.85 -10.56
CA PRO A 269 6.67 8.66 -10.04
C PRO A 269 7.27 8.24 -8.70
N THR A 270 6.46 7.56 -7.90
CA THR A 270 6.80 7.13 -6.54
C THR A 270 7.74 5.93 -6.55
N ASN A 271 8.71 5.93 -5.63
CA ASN A 271 9.46 4.72 -5.30
C ASN A 271 8.62 3.84 -4.37
N VAL A 272 8.45 2.56 -4.72
CA VAL A 272 7.63 1.62 -3.96
C VAL A 272 8.50 0.49 -3.44
N THR A 273 8.43 0.24 -2.13
CA THR A 273 9.14 -0.87 -1.49
C THR A 273 8.16 -1.73 -0.69
N PHE A 274 8.17 -3.03 -0.96
CA PHE A 274 7.54 -4.05 -0.11
C PHE A 274 8.63 -4.87 0.55
N ALA A 275 8.72 -4.79 1.88
CA ALA A 275 9.67 -5.56 2.66
C ALA A 275 8.90 -6.49 3.62
N ALA A 276 9.11 -7.80 3.49
CA ALA A 276 8.36 -8.79 4.24
C ALA A 276 9.27 -9.80 4.92
N GLY A 277 8.90 -10.16 6.14
CA GLY A 277 9.61 -11.12 6.98
C GLY A 277 9.98 -10.56 8.34
N ASN A 278 10.81 -11.29 9.08
CA ASN A 278 11.45 -10.77 10.28
C ASN A 278 12.55 -9.79 9.87
N LEU A 279 12.38 -8.54 10.21
CA LEU A 279 13.28 -7.50 9.75
C LEU A 279 13.31 -6.28 10.66
N THR A 280 14.32 -5.48 10.48
CA THR A 280 14.38 -4.11 10.97
C THR A 280 14.39 -3.13 9.80
N TYR A 281 13.83 -1.95 10.03
CA TYR A 281 13.71 -0.90 9.05
C TYR A 281 14.20 0.41 9.65
N ASP A 282 15.17 1.05 9.01
CA ASP A 282 15.67 2.35 9.43
C ASP A 282 14.69 3.45 9.02
N VAL A 283 14.17 4.18 10.00
CA VAL A 283 13.16 5.23 9.78
C VAL A 283 13.69 6.37 8.92
N ASN A 284 14.98 6.68 9.02
CA ASN A 284 15.58 7.79 8.27
C ASN A 284 15.94 7.41 6.84
N THR A 285 16.51 6.23 6.64
CA THR A 285 17.08 5.81 5.36
C THR A 285 16.19 4.84 4.58
N GLY A 286 15.23 4.19 5.25
CA GLY A 286 14.46 3.11 4.64
C GLY A 286 15.24 1.80 4.47
N ALA A 287 16.46 1.70 5.03
CA ALA A 287 17.27 0.49 4.94
C ALA A 287 16.60 -0.68 5.67
N VAL A 288 16.52 -1.81 4.99
CA VAL A 288 15.93 -3.05 5.49
C VAL A 288 17.05 -4.02 5.83
N ASN A 289 17.04 -4.52 7.05
CA ASN A 289 17.98 -5.54 7.51
C ASN A 289 17.24 -6.75 8.04
N ARG A 290 17.78 -7.94 7.75
CA ARG A 290 17.29 -9.18 8.32
C ARG A 290 17.51 -9.14 9.82
N LYS A 291 16.47 -9.44 10.58
CA LYS A 291 16.60 -9.60 12.02
C LYS A 291 17.05 -11.02 12.31
N ALA A 292 18.31 -11.18 12.75
CA ALA A 292 18.73 -12.42 13.33
C ALA A 292 17.99 -12.65 14.64
N ASN A 293 17.33 -13.79 14.78
CA ASN A 293 16.79 -14.20 16.07
C ASN A 293 17.98 -14.76 16.88
N PRO A 294 18.48 -14.07 17.91
CA PRO A 294 19.70 -14.48 18.60
C PRO A 294 19.56 -15.81 19.36
N LYS A 295 18.36 -16.37 19.45
CA LYS A 295 18.11 -17.59 20.25
C LYS A 295 17.69 -18.82 19.45
N LYS A 296 17.50 -18.74 18.13
CA LYS A 296 17.14 -19.91 17.30
C LYS A 296 17.75 -19.82 15.91
N LEU A 297 18.77 -20.61 15.71
CA LEU A 297 19.29 -21.06 14.40
C LEU A 297 18.26 -21.95 13.63
N ILE A 298 16.98 -21.79 13.86
CA ILE A 298 15.98 -22.71 13.36
C ILE A 298 14.95 -21.91 12.55
N THR A 299 14.64 -22.42 11.37
CA THR A 299 13.47 -22.16 10.57
C THR A 299 12.42 -21.35 11.33
N ASP A 300 12.09 -20.19 10.82
CA ASP A 300 11.06 -19.34 11.43
C ASP A 300 9.72 -20.09 11.48
N ASN A 301 9.47 -20.79 12.59
CA ASN A 301 8.23 -21.52 12.81
C ASN A 301 6.99 -20.63 12.92
N THR A 302 7.17 -19.30 12.91
CA THR A 302 6.05 -18.34 12.93
C THR A 302 5.43 -18.14 11.58
N ARG A 303 6.11 -18.52 10.49
CA ARG A 303 5.58 -18.43 9.14
C ARG A 303 4.93 -19.76 8.74
N LYS A 304 3.61 -19.74 8.51
CA LYS A 304 2.81 -20.91 8.16
C LYS A 304 2.80 -21.21 6.65
N ASP A 305 3.18 -20.27 5.82
CA ASP A 305 3.26 -20.42 4.37
C ASP A 305 4.59 -19.89 3.83
N ASN A 306 4.93 -20.30 2.61
CA ASN A 306 6.16 -19.89 1.94
C ASN A 306 6.02 -18.60 1.12
N THR A 307 4.89 -17.93 1.17
CA THR A 307 4.65 -16.69 0.45
C THR A 307 4.66 -15.50 1.41
N ALA A 308 5.67 -14.65 1.30
CA ALA A 308 5.79 -13.44 2.11
C ALA A 308 5.08 -12.25 1.46
N ILE A 309 5.16 -12.14 0.15
CA ILE A 309 4.50 -11.08 -0.64
C ILE A 309 3.63 -11.77 -1.68
N SER A 310 2.32 -11.52 -1.63
CA SER A 310 1.38 -11.99 -2.63
C SER A 310 0.67 -10.81 -3.30
N GLY A 311 0.39 -10.97 -4.59
CA GLY A 311 -0.40 -10.04 -5.39
C GLY A 311 -1.42 -10.80 -6.22
N GLU A 312 -2.69 -10.39 -6.13
CA GLU A 312 -3.74 -10.91 -6.99
C GLU A 312 -3.62 -10.31 -8.40
N SER A 313 -4.23 -10.95 -9.39
CA SER A 313 -4.19 -10.50 -10.79
C SER A 313 -4.75 -9.07 -10.98
N ALA A 314 -5.68 -8.64 -10.13
CA ALA A 314 -6.22 -7.29 -10.13
C ALA A 314 -5.32 -6.27 -9.41
N GLY A 315 -4.27 -6.72 -8.72
CA GLY A 315 -3.33 -5.87 -7.98
C GLY A 315 -2.12 -5.50 -8.82
N SER A 316 -2.24 -4.47 -9.64
CA SER A 316 -1.11 -3.97 -10.44
C SER A 316 -0.31 -2.91 -9.71
N MET A 317 0.94 -2.75 -10.10
CA MET A 317 1.85 -1.76 -9.50
C MET A 317 2.48 -0.89 -10.56
N TYR A 318 2.59 0.38 -10.25
CA TYR A 318 3.35 1.34 -11.03
C TYR A 318 4.19 2.22 -10.12
N GLY A 319 5.45 2.37 -10.49
CA GLY A 319 6.35 3.26 -9.77
C GLY A 319 7.57 3.63 -10.59
N ARG A 320 8.43 4.46 -10.01
CA ARG A 320 9.73 4.76 -10.58
C ARG A 320 10.67 3.58 -10.39
N ASN A 321 10.88 3.20 -9.14
CA ASN A 321 11.62 2.02 -8.72
C ASN A 321 10.70 1.17 -7.86
N ILE A 322 10.65 -0.12 -8.11
CA ILE A 322 9.87 -1.07 -7.31
C ILE A 322 10.82 -2.11 -6.74
N LYS A 323 10.75 -2.32 -5.43
CA LYS A 323 11.61 -3.26 -4.73
C LYS A 323 10.79 -4.17 -3.83
N PHE A 324 10.95 -5.47 -4.01
CA PHE A 324 10.46 -6.49 -3.10
C PHE A 324 11.65 -7.11 -2.38
N ILE A 325 11.62 -7.08 -1.07
CA ILE A 325 12.63 -7.71 -0.22
C ILE A 325 11.94 -8.70 0.70
N VAL A 326 12.34 -9.95 0.65
CA VAL A 326 11.88 -10.99 1.57
C VAL A 326 13.05 -11.44 2.43
N THR A 327 12.95 -11.25 3.74
CA THR A 327 14.04 -11.52 4.69
C THR A 327 13.98 -12.89 5.31
N ASP A 328 12.81 -13.52 5.36
CA ASP A 328 12.66 -14.89 5.89
C ASP A 328 13.20 -15.90 4.90
N LYS A 329 14.12 -16.75 5.34
CA LYS A 329 14.71 -17.78 4.50
C LYS A 329 13.64 -18.75 3.97
N GLY A 330 13.66 -18.99 2.68
CA GLY A 330 12.73 -19.90 1.99
C GLY A 330 11.35 -19.32 1.69
N ALA A 331 11.04 -18.13 2.20
CA ALA A 331 9.80 -17.42 1.86
C ALA A 331 9.98 -16.61 0.57
N GLY A 332 8.94 -16.54 -0.22
CA GLY A 332 9.01 -15.98 -1.56
C GLY A 332 7.91 -14.99 -1.91
N VAL A 333 7.81 -14.76 -3.19
CA VAL A 333 6.88 -13.83 -3.82
C VAL A 333 5.97 -14.60 -4.77
N ASN A 334 4.67 -14.35 -4.69
CA ASN A 334 3.70 -14.79 -5.70
C ASN A 334 2.85 -13.58 -6.10
N HIS A 335 3.24 -12.92 -7.16
CA HIS A 335 2.55 -11.72 -7.64
C HIS A 335 2.02 -11.97 -9.05
N GLN A 336 0.69 -11.99 -9.19
CA GLN A 336 0.00 -12.29 -10.43
C GLN A 336 -0.53 -11.05 -11.16
N GLY A 337 -0.29 -9.87 -10.60
CA GLY A 337 -0.59 -8.59 -11.26
C GLY A 337 0.53 -8.13 -12.19
N VAL A 338 0.31 -7.01 -12.83
CA VAL A 338 1.33 -6.33 -13.64
C VAL A 338 2.20 -5.46 -12.73
N ILE A 339 3.50 -5.65 -12.82
CA ILE A 339 4.49 -4.83 -12.12
C ILE A 339 5.25 -4.02 -13.17
N PHE A 340 5.09 -2.72 -13.13
CA PHE A 340 5.76 -1.82 -14.05
C PHE A 340 6.52 -0.74 -13.29
N ALA A 341 7.80 -0.60 -13.58
CA ALA A 341 8.61 0.49 -13.09
C ALA A 341 9.24 1.26 -14.26
N GLU A 342 9.38 2.57 -14.11
CA GLU A 342 10.08 3.37 -15.13
C GLU A 342 11.56 3.04 -15.18
N ASP A 343 12.20 2.85 -14.02
CA ASP A 343 13.64 2.59 -13.94
C ASP A 343 13.92 1.13 -13.54
N ASP A 344 13.74 0.76 -12.28
CA ASP A 344 14.22 -0.52 -11.76
C ASP A 344 13.11 -1.33 -11.08
N ILE A 345 13.15 -2.64 -11.28
CA ILE A 345 12.45 -3.62 -10.46
C ILE A 345 13.49 -4.58 -9.86
N ASN A 346 13.50 -4.68 -8.53
CA ASN A 346 14.30 -5.65 -7.81
C ASN A 346 13.39 -6.56 -6.99
N ILE A 347 13.48 -7.86 -7.20
CA ILE A 347 12.75 -8.87 -6.43
C ILE A 347 13.79 -9.77 -5.78
N LEU A 348 13.98 -9.60 -4.47
CA LEU A 348 15.06 -10.19 -3.71
C LEU A 348 14.51 -11.08 -2.61
N THR A 349 14.77 -12.37 -2.69
CA THR A 349 14.42 -13.34 -1.66
C THR A 349 15.68 -14.05 -1.15
N ASP A 350 15.59 -14.60 0.06
CA ASP A 350 16.60 -15.45 0.64
C ASP A 350 16.20 -16.92 0.43
N GLU A 351 16.61 -17.49 -0.69
CA GLU A 351 16.25 -18.86 -1.11
C GLU A 351 14.74 -19.12 -1.22
N GLY A 352 13.96 -18.08 -1.50
CA GLY A 352 12.53 -18.19 -1.77
C GLY A 352 12.21 -18.20 -3.26
N ASP A 353 11.03 -18.74 -3.59
CA ASP A 353 10.55 -18.81 -4.96
C ASP A 353 9.86 -17.51 -5.37
N SER A 354 10.00 -17.12 -6.64
CA SER A 354 9.28 -16.00 -7.23
C SER A 354 8.39 -16.49 -8.36
N GLN A 355 7.08 -16.37 -8.16
CA GLN A 355 6.06 -16.61 -9.18
C GLN A 355 5.55 -15.26 -9.66
N LEU A 356 5.72 -14.99 -10.94
CA LEU A 356 5.47 -13.68 -11.53
C LEU A 356 4.58 -13.82 -12.77
N ASN A 357 3.91 -12.74 -13.14
CA ASN A 357 3.12 -12.69 -14.36
C ASN A 357 3.74 -11.72 -15.37
N LYS A 358 3.53 -10.41 -15.24
CA LYS A 358 4.06 -9.42 -16.17
C LYS A 358 4.90 -8.40 -15.44
N VAL A 359 6.16 -8.24 -15.86
CA VAL A 359 7.16 -7.40 -15.22
C VAL A 359 7.88 -6.58 -16.28
N TYR A 360 7.77 -5.27 -16.19
CA TYR A 360 8.32 -4.33 -17.16
C TYR A 360 9.13 -3.23 -16.48
N ALA A 361 10.36 -3.02 -16.89
CA ALA A 361 11.20 -1.91 -16.46
C ALA A 361 12.41 -1.75 -17.39
N ASP A 362 13.19 -0.69 -17.21
CA ASP A 362 14.50 -0.58 -17.87
C ASP A 362 15.46 -1.65 -17.34
N TYR A 363 15.45 -1.86 -16.02
CA TYR A 363 16.29 -2.85 -15.34
C TYR A 363 15.43 -3.73 -14.46
N VAL A 364 15.58 -5.06 -14.60
CA VAL A 364 14.94 -6.04 -13.73
C VAL A 364 15.98 -6.99 -13.18
N ARG A 365 15.95 -7.19 -11.89
CA ARG A 365 16.76 -8.18 -11.19
C ARG A 365 15.88 -9.03 -10.29
N VAL A 366 15.92 -10.34 -10.47
CA VAL A 366 15.22 -11.31 -9.63
C VAL A 366 16.26 -12.28 -9.04
N VAL A 367 16.29 -12.35 -7.72
CA VAL A 367 17.21 -13.22 -6.98
C VAL A 367 16.42 -14.11 -6.04
N GLY A 368 16.68 -15.40 -6.09
CA GLY A 368 16.02 -16.37 -5.23
C GLY A 368 16.34 -17.82 -5.55
N LYS A 369 15.42 -18.71 -5.24
CA LYS A 369 15.58 -20.15 -5.50
C LYS A 369 15.03 -20.50 -6.87
N ASP A 370 13.71 -20.56 -7.03
CA ASP A 370 13.06 -20.84 -8.31
C ASP A 370 12.33 -19.59 -8.81
N ILE A 371 12.33 -19.40 -10.11
CA ILE A 371 11.57 -18.33 -10.78
C ILE A 371 10.60 -18.99 -11.75
N GLU A 372 9.32 -18.64 -11.64
CA GLU A 372 8.28 -19.16 -12.51
C GLU A 372 7.47 -18.01 -13.10
N LEU A 373 7.31 -18.00 -14.43
CA LEU A 373 6.38 -17.12 -15.12
C LEU A 373 5.06 -17.82 -15.39
N ALA A 374 3.97 -17.12 -15.11
CA ALA A 374 2.62 -17.58 -15.44
C ALA A 374 2.45 -17.79 -16.94
N GLU A 375 1.44 -18.55 -17.31
CA GLU A 375 1.01 -18.66 -18.71
C GLU A 375 0.76 -17.27 -19.30
N LYS A 376 1.32 -17.01 -20.49
CA LYS A 376 1.32 -15.69 -21.16
C LYS A 376 2.02 -14.58 -20.36
N GLY A 377 2.76 -14.94 -19.32
CA GLY A 377 3.55 -14.00 -18.53
C GLY A 377 4.75 -13.47 -19.33
N GLN A 378 5.23 -12.31 -18.92
CA GLN A 378 6.37 -11.69 -19.60
C GLN A 378 7.25 -10.94 -18.61
N ILE A 379 8.56 -11.10 -18.73
CA ILE A 379 9.53 -10.15 -18.19
C ILE A 379 10.16 -9.44 -19.38
N HIS A 380 10.04 -8.13 -19.44
CA HIS A 380 10.60 -7.31 -20.51
C HIS A 380 11.38 -6.14 -19.94
N THR A 381 12.63 -5.99 -20.41
CA THR A 381 13.49 -4.87 -20.03
C THR A 381 14.06 -4.18 -21.26
N ASP A 382 14.25 -2.86 -21.18
CA ASP A 382 14.89 -2.09 -22.22
C ASP A 382 16.42 -2.11 -22.10
N GLN A 383 16.97 -2.20 -20.89
CA GLN A 383 18.41 -2.13 -20.65
C GLN A 383 19.00 -3.45 -20.18
N GLN A 384 18.61 -3.96 -19.03
CA GLN A 384 19.23 -5.14 -18.47
C GLN A 384 18.23 -5.99 -17.69
N LEU A 385 18.32 -7.30 -17.92
CA LEU A 385 17.61 -8.31 -17.15
C LEU A 385 18.60 -9.28 -16.53
N ILE A 386 18.51 -9.44 -15.21
CA ILE A 386 19.28 -10.42 -14.45
C ILE A 386 18.33 -11.35 -13.70
N LEU A 387 18.35 -12.62 -14.03
CA LEU A 387 17.72 -13.67 -13.26
C LEU A 387 18.83 -14.49 -12.58
N ASN A 388 18.93 -14.40 -11.27
CA ASN A 388 19.93 -15.11 -10.46
C ASN A 388 19.23 -16.03 -9.48
N THR A 389 19.19 -17.30 -9.82
CA THR A 389 18.49 -18.33 -9.04
C THR A 389 19.42 -19.47 -8.68
N ALA A 390 19.27 -19.99 -7.47
CA ALA A 390 19.94 -21.23 -7.05
C ALA A 390 19.24 -22.51 -7.56
N GLY A 391 18.03 -22.36 -8.10
CA GLY A 391 17.22 -23.46 -8.62
C GLY A 391 16.94 -23.33 -10.12
N HIS A 392 15.66 -23.31 -10.47
CA HIS A 392 15.19 -23.38 -11.85
C HIS A 392 14.48 -22.10 -12.27
N VAL A 393 14.54 -21.81 -13.58
CA VAL A 393 13.65 -20.84 -14.23
C VAL A 393 12.64 -21.63 -15.05
N LYS A 394 11.35 -21.52 -14.71
CA LYS A 394 10.26 -22.18 -15.40
C LYS A 394 9.41 -21.16 -16.15
N LEU A 395 9.30 -21.37 -17.46
CA LEU A 395 8.45 -20.56 -18.34
C LEU A 395 7.23 -21.39 -18.74
N ASN A 396 6.04 -20.97 -18.30
CA ASN A 396 4.80 -21.62 -18.71
C ASN A 396 4.43 -21.21 -20.14
N ASP A 397 3.37 -21.85 -20.68
CA ASP A 397 2.98 -21.69 -22.08
C ASP A 397 2.79 -20.22 -22.48
N ALA A 398 3.37 -19.88 -23.63
CA ALA A 398 3.32 -18.54 -24.21
C ALA A 398 3.94 -17.44 -23.33
N SER A 399 4.72 -17.80 -22.30
CA SER A 399 5.50 -16.84 -21.53
C SER A 399 6.81 -16.49 -22.23
N SER A 400 7.37 -15.33 -21.92
CA SER A 400 8.60 -14.86 -22.52
C SER A 400 9.46 -14.04 -21.58
N VAL A 401 10.77 -14.10 -21.80
CA VAL A 401 11.77 -13.27 -21.14
C VAL A 401 12.53 -12.51 -22.22
N ILE A 402 12.43 -11.21 -22.22
CA ILE A 402 12.98 -10.35 -23.28
C ILE A 402 13.81 -9.23 -22.64
N SER A 403 15.02 -9.04 -23.16
CA SER A 403 15.80 -7.85 -22.87
C SER A 403 16.30 -7.24 -24.19
N ASN A 404 16.08 -5.96 -24.37
CA ASN A 404 16.50 -5.26 -25.59
C ASN A 404 18.01 -5.02 -25.64
N ASN A 405 18.71 -5.10 -24.52
CA ASN A 405 20.15 -4.88 -24.47
C ASN A 405 20.90 -6.06 -23.83
N ASN A 406 20.87 -6.22 -22.51
CA ASN A 406 21.62 -7.25 -21.80
C ASN A 406 20.69 -8.25 -21.10
N LEU A 407 20.99 -9.53 -21.25
CA LEU A 407 20.30 -10.62 -20.57
C LEU A 407 21.31 -11.51 -19.86
N GLY A 408 21.20 -11.65 -18.56
CA GLY A 408 21.98 -12.58 -17.76
C GLY A 408 21.08 -13.53 -16.97
N ILE A 409 21.24 -14.82 -17.20
CA ILE A 409 20.50 -15.84 -16.46
C ILE A 409 21.51 -16.79 -15.81
N ARG A 410 21.41 -16.96 -14.50
CA ARG A 410 22.12 -17.96 -13.73
C ARG A 410 21.10 -18.86 -13.06
N ALA A 411 21.03 -20.10 -13.48
CA ALA A 411 20.10 -21.09 -12.97
C ALA A 411 20.69 -22.49 -13.11
N LEU A 412 20.15 -23.48 -12.37
CA LEU A 412 20.49 -24.88 -12.59
C LEU A 412 19.90 -25.40 -13.90
N ASN A 413 18.66 -25.03 -14.18
CA ASN A 413 17.97 -25.37 -15.43
C ASN A 413 17.06 -24.19 -15.87
N LEU A 414 16.84 -24.16 -17.19
CA LEU A 414 15.88 -23.29 -17.86
C LEU A 414 14.72 -24.12 -18.39
#